data_f7a5d5b25b7cf5ca53e7fb8ddb67e385
#
_entry.id   f7a5d5b25b7cf5ca53e7fb8ddb67e385
#
_cell.length_a   1.000
_cell.length_b   1.000
_cell.length_c   1.000
_cell.angle_alpha   90.00
_cell.angle_beta   90.00
_cell.angle_gamma   90.00
#
_symmetry.space_group_name_H-M   'P 1'
#
loop_
_entity.id
_entity.type
_entity.pdbx_description
1 polymer ?
#
loop_
_entity_poly.entity_id
_entity_poly.type
_entity_poly.pdbx_seq_one_letter_code
_entity_poly.pdbx_strand_id
1 'polypeptide(L)'
;MTLFADPSFFVLLAAAVAPAAAIGLSGHTLRHYGLAVSVGFLTCVFLKTPAQLAALLCFVAAARASVLFLARNPKDRRRYLVSVAATLSPLVVYKVSAVFDQSLWGFVGVSYVTFKAVQVVIEVHDGLIPREELGLEDWLYFLLFFPQFSSGPIDRSRRFFADAH
;
A
#
# COMPACT_ATOMS: atom_id res chain seq x y z
N MET A 1 -10.75 10.64 16.16
CA MET A 1 -10.55 9.38 16.87
C MET A 1 -9.09 9.02 16.81
N THR A 2 -8.37 9.12 17.91
CA THR A 2 -6.92 8.98 18.00
C THR A 2 -6.56 7.50 18.23
N LEU A 3 -6.77 6.65 17.23
CA LEU A 3 -6.43 5.22 17.35
C LEU A 3 -4.95 5.02 17.74
N PHE A 4 -4.09 5.92 17.27
CA PHE A 4 -2.66 5.93 17.56
C PHE A 4 -2.28 6.50 18.94
N ALA A 5 -3.25 7.08 19.68
CA ALA A 5 -3.03 7.59 21.04
C ALA A 5 -3.63 6.66 22.12
N ASP A 6 -4.26 5.56 21.72
CA ASP A 6 -4.83 4.59 22.63
C ASP A 6 -3.76 3.62 23.11
N PRO A 7 -3.56 3.40 24.43
CA PRO A 7 -2.63 2.40 24.95
C PRO A 7 -2.85 0.99 24.39
N SER A 8 -4.10 0.63 24.07
CA SER A 8 -4.44 -0.67 23.47
C SER A 8 -3.75 -0.88 22.09
N PHE A 9 -3.54 0.20 21.34
CA PHE A 9 -2.81 0.14 20.08
C PHE A 9 -1.36 -0.29 20.27
N PHE A 10 -0.66 0.24 21.29
CA PHE A 10 0.72 -0.12 21.57
C PHE A 10 0.84 -1.55 22.08
N VAL A 11 -0.14 -2.05 22.82
CA VAL A 11 -0.18 -3.46 23.24
C VAL A 11 -0.34 -4.39 22.06
N LEU A 12 -1.26 -4.07 21.13
CA LEU A 12 -1.44 -4.83 19.89
C LEU A 12 -0.19 -4.78 19.00
N LEU A 13 0.44 -3.62 18.91
CA LEU A 13 1.68 -3.45 18.16
C LEU A 13 2.81 -4.31 18.77
N ALA A 14 2.99 -4.28 20.08
CA ALA A 14 3.97 -5.09 20.76
C ALA A 14 3.70 -6.60 20.58
N ALA A 15 2.42 -7.01 20.67
CA ALA A 15 2.00 -8.38 20.41
C ALA A 15 2.27 -8.84 18.97
N ALA A 16 2.23 -7.91 18.00
CA ALA A 16 2.57 -8.21 16.61
C ALA A 16 4.08 -8.23 16.36
N VAL A 17 4.85 -7.37 17.04
CA VAL A 17 6.31 -7.26 16.86
C VAL A 17 7.05 -8.45 17.49
N ALA A 18 6.58 -8.97 18.63
CA ALA A 18 7.26 -10.06 19.32
C ALA A 18 7.37 -11.36 18.47
N PRO A 19 6.29 -11.86 17.82
CA PRO A 19 6.40 -13.00 16.92
C PRO A 19 7.20 -12.66 15.64
N ALA A 20 7.10 -11.42 15.13
CA ALA A 20 7.89 -11.00 13.99
C ALA A 20 9.39 -11.10 14.28
N ALA A 21 9.83 -10.65 15.46
CA ALA A 21 11.22 -10.75 15.87
C ALA A 21 11.66 -12.23 15.99
N ALA A 22 10.83 -13.09 16.56
CA ALA A 22 11.11 -14.52 16.67
C ALA A 22 11.23 -15.21 15.30
N ILE A 23 10.35 -14.88 14.35
CA ILE A 23 10.38 -15.41 12.98
C ILE A 23 11.64 -14.92 12.25
N GLY A 24 11.98 -13.62 12.37
CA GLY A 24 13.18 -13.03 11.77
C GLY A 24 14.47 -13.66 12.31
N LEU A 25 14.56 -13.88 13.62
CA LEU A 25 15.70 -14.55 14.24
C LEU A 25 15.82 -16.03 13.82
N SER A 26 14.71 -16.67 13.44
CA SER A 26 14.70 -18.05 12.94
C SER A 26 15.08 -18.16 11.46
N GLY A 27 15.39 -17.04 10.80
CA GLY A 27 15.76 -17.04 9.37
C GLY A 27 14.60 -17.31 8.41
N HIS A 28 13.35 -17.19 8.87
CA HIS A 28 12.16 -17.36 8.01
C HIS A 28 11.71 -16.02 7.44
N THR A 29 11.13 -16.05 6.25
CA THR A 29 10.60 -14.85 5.60
C THR A 29 9.41 -14.28 6.35
N LEU A 30 9.43 -12.97 6.61
CA LEU A 30 8.38 -12.25 7.32
C LEU A 30 7.17 -11.89 6.43
N ARG A 31 7.23 -12.19 5.13
CA ARG A 31 6.23 -11.75 4.15
C ARG A 31 4.79 -12.12 4.51
N HIS A 32 4.51 -13.39 4.69
CA HIS A 32 3.16 -13.87 5.00
C HIS A 32 2.67 -13.37 6.36
N TYR A 33 3.54 -13.40 7.36
CA TYR A 33 3.23 -12.89 8.68
C TYR A 33 2.96 -11.38 8.65
N GLY A 34 3.84 -10.61 8.02
CA GLY A 34 3.71 -9.15 7.90
C GLY A 34 2.47 -8.75 7.11
N LEU A 35 2.12 -9.49 6.05
CA LEU A 35 0.87 -9.27 5.31
C LEU A 35 -0.36 -9.55 6.18
N ALA A 36 -0.39 -10.70 6.88
CA ALA A 36 -1.50 -11.06 7.76
C ALA A 36 -1.71 -10.04 8.88
N VAL A 37 -0.63 -9.61 9.54
CA VAL A 37 -0.66 -8.57 10.57
C VAL A 37 -1.16 -7.24 9.99
N SER A 38 -0.64 -6.84 8.82
CA SER A 38 -1.05 -5.60 8.16
C SER A 38 -2.53 -5.60 7.81
N VAL A 39 -3.04 -6.69 7.24
CA VAL A 39 -4.48 -6.86 6.94
C VAL A 39 -5.30 -6.82 8.23
N GLY A 40 -4.85 -7.49 9.30
CA GLY A 40 -5.52 -7.45 10.61
C GLY A 40 -5.62 -6.03 11.17
N PHE A 41 -4.53 -5.28 11.19
CA PHE A 41 -4.53 -3.88 11.65
C PHE A 41 -5.42 -2.99 10.78
N LEU A 42 -5.35 -3.11 9.45
CA LEU A 42 -6.20 -2.33 8.55
C LEU A 42 -7.68 -2.67 8.76
N THR A 43 -8.01 -3.94 8.96
CA THR A 43 -9.38 -4.36 9.29
C THR A 43 -9.84 -3.68 10.58
N CYS A 44 -9.03 -3.70 11.64
CA CYS A 44 -9.35 -3.01 12.89
C CYS A 44 -9.55 -1.50 12.70
N VAL A 45 -8.72 -0.84 11.88
CA VAL A 45 -8.84 0.58 11.58
C VAL A 45 -10.15 0.89 10.85
N PHE A 46 -10.53 0.06 9.88
CA PHE A 46 -11.68 0.30 9.01
C PHE A 46 -12.98 -0.39 9.44
N LEU A 47 -12.99 -1.15 10.55
CA LEU A 47 -14.19 -1.83 11.07
C LEU A 47 -15.39 -0.90 11.21
N LYS A 48 -15.16 0.35 11.63
CA LYS A 48 -16.21 1.36 11.82
C LYS A 48 -16.55 2.18 10.59
N THR A 49 -15.79 2.01 9.51
CA THR A 49 -15.91 2.81 8.28
C THR A 49 -15.81 1.91 7.04
N PRO A 50 -16.80 1.05 6.77
CA PRO A 50 -16.76 0.08 5.68
C PRO A 50 -16.64 0.74 4.30
N ALA A 51 -17.16 1.96 4.13
CA ALA A 51 -17.03 2.72 2.90
C ALA A 51 -15.55 3.07 2.59
N GLN A 52 -14.75 3.41 3.62
CA GLN A 52 -13.33 3.68 3.45
C GLN A 52 -12.53 2.41 3.13
N LEU A 53 -12.92 1.27 3.71
CA LEU A 53 -12.34 -0.02 3.34
C LEU A 53 -12.62 -0.36 1.88
N ALA A 54 -13.87 -0.18 1.44
CA ALA A 54 -14.23 -0.39 0.03
C ALA A 54 -13.43 0.53 -0.90
N ALA A 55 -13.29 1.82 -0.55
CA ALA A 55 -12.47 2.76 -1.30
C ALA A 55 -11.00 2.33 -1.37
N LEU A 56 -10.41 1.85 -0.26
CA LEU A 56 -9.05 1.31 -0.24
C LEU A 56 -8.92 0.10 -1.17
N LEU A 57 -9.84 -0.86 -1.09
CA LEU A 57 -9.80 -2.07 -1.92
C LEU A 57 -9.95 -1.73 -3.41
N CYS A 58 -10.87 -0.83 -3.76
CA CYS A 58 -11.03 -0.33 -5.13
C CYS A 58 -9.74 0.36 -5.61
N PHE A 59 -9.12 1.18 -4.77
CA PHE A 59 -7.85 1.83 -5.09
C PHE A 59 -6.75 0.81 -5.35
N VAL A 60 -6.57 -0.17 -4.46
CA VAL A 60 -5.53 -1.21 -4.58
C VAL A 60 -5.72 -2.01 -5.88
N ALA A 61 -6.96 -2.36 -6.22
CA ALA A 61 -7.28 -3.09 -7.46
C ALA A 61 -7.01 -2.22 -8.70
N ALA A 62 -7.43 -0.95 -8.71
CA ALA A 62 -7.20 -0.02 -9.81
C ALA A 62 -5.71 0.27 -10.03
N ALA A 63 -4.97 0.50 -8.96
CA ALA A 63 -3.52 0.71 -9.01
C ALA A 63 -2.80 -0.56 -9.51
N ARG A 64 -3.22 -1.75 -9.08
CA ARG A 64 -2.71 -3.02 -9.62
C ARG A 64 -2.97 -3.15 -11.12
N ALA A 65 -4.19 -2.86 -11.55
CA ALA A 65 -4.54 -2.91 -12.96
C ALA A 65 -3.68 -1.95 -13.80
N SER A 66 -3.42 -0.73 -13.29
CA SER A 66 -2.56 0.26 -13.94
C SER A 66 -1.12 -0.22 -14.08
N VAL A 67 -0.54 -0.83 -13.04
CA VAL A 67 0.81 -1.40 -13.07
C VAL A 67 0.88 -2.55 -14.08
N LEU A 68 -0.07 -3.48 -14.07
CA LEU A 68 -0.11 -4.61 -15.01
C LEU A 68 -0.35 -4.16 -16.46
N PHE A 69 -1.12 -3.10 -16.66
CA PHE A 69 -1.33 -2.50 -17.99
C PHE A 69 -0.02 -1.92 -18.55
N LEU A 70 0.74 -1.22 -17.71
CA LEU A 70 2.06 -0.70 -18.09
C LEU A 70 3.07 -1.84 -18.33
N ALA A 71 3.09 -2.86 -17.47
CA ALA A 71 4.04 -3.98 -17.54
C ALA A 71 3.93 -4.82 -18.84
N ARG A 72 2.82 -4.67 -19.59
CA ARG A 72 2.70 -5.28 -20.94
C ARG A 72 3.62 -4.64 -21.97
N ASN A 73 3.89 -3.35 -21.84
CA ASN A 73 4.82 -2.60 -22.68
C ASN A 73 5.38 -1.40 -21.89
N PRO A 74 6.42 -1.60 -21.07
CA PRO A 74 6.93 -0.58 -20.15
C PRO A 74 7.46 0.68 -20.83
N LYS A 75 7.97 0.54 -22.07
CA LYS A 75 8.56 1.66 -22.84
C LYS A 75 7.52 2.53 -23.54
N ASP A 76 6.25 2.14 -23.53
CA ASP A 76 5.18 2.93 -24.14
C ASP A 76 4.83 4.14 -23.28
N ARG A 77 5.20 5.33 -23.75
CA ARG A 77 4.94 6.61 -23.08
C ARG A 77 3.45 6.84 -22.81
N ARG A 78 2.56 6.41 -23.72
CA ARG A 78 1.11 6.58 -23.51
C ARG A 78 0.62 5.73 -22.35
N ARG A 79 1.03 4.47 -22.31
CA ARG A 79 0.69 3.58 -21.19
C ARG A 79 1.23 4.09 -19.86
N TYR A 80 2.44 4.60 -19.85
CA TYR A 80 3.03 5.21 -18.66
C TYR A 80 2.20 6.39 -18.17
N LEU A 81 1.89 7.36 -19.03
CA LEU A 81 1.09 8.53 -18.65
C LEU A 81 -0.32 8.15 -18.17
N VAL A 82 -0.97 7.20 -18.85
CA VAL A 82 -2.29 6.69 -18.44
C VAL A 82 -2.21 6.01 -17.07
N SER A 83 -1.19 5.18 -16.83
CA SER A 83 -1.01 4.48 -15.55
C SER A 83 -0.73 5.44 -14.41
N VAL A 84 0.10 6.46 -14.62
CA VAL A 84 0.36 7.51 -13.62
C VAL A 84 -0.91 8.29 -13.33
N ALA A 85 -1.63 8.74 -14.37
CA ALA A 85 -2.86 9.50 -14.22
C ALA A 85 -3.95 8.68 -13.50
N ALA A 86 -4.14 7.41 -13.88
CA ALA A 86 -5.10 6.51 -13.27
C ALA A 86 -4.78 6.25 -11.78
N THR A 87 -3.48 6.11 -11.45
CA THR A 87 -3.05 5.88 -10.05
C THR A 87 -3.17 7.15 -9.20
N LEU A 88 -2.93 8.33 -9.77
CA LEU A 88 -3.05 9.62 -9.06
C LEU A 88 -4.49 10.12 -8.96
N SER A 89 -5.36 9.77 -9.90
CA SER A 89 -6.72 10.31 -9.98
C SER A 89 -7.53 10.16 -8.69
N PRO A 90 -7.51 9.04 -7.95
CA PRO A 90 -8.25 8.92 -6.69
C PRO A 90 -7.77 9.91 -5.62
N LEU A 91 -6.46 10.18 -5.56
CA LEU A 91 -5.91 11.18 -4.64
C LEU A 91 -6.35 12.59 -5.02
N VAL A 92 -6.33 12.91 -6.31
CA VAL A 92 -6.78 14.23 -6.81
C VAL A 92 -8.25 14.41 -6.49
N VAL A 93 -9.10 13.43 -6.81
CA VAL A 93 -10.53 13.45 -6.51
C VAL A 93 -10.76 13.65 -5.00
N TYR A 94 -10.04 12.91 -4.16
CA TYR A 94 -10.14 13.04 -2.71
C TYR A 94 -9.75 14.45 -2.23
N LYS A 95 -8.64 15.00 -2.72
CA LYS A 95 -8.17 16.32 -2.31
C LYS A 95 -9.09 17.44 -2.80
N VAL A 96 -9.61 17.33 -4.02
CA VAL A 96 -10.54 18.30 -4.59
C VAL A 96 -11.90 18.21 -3.87
N SER A 97 -12.44 17.01 -3.63
CA SER A 97 -13.71 16.83 -2.93
C SER A 97 -13.66 17.36 -1.49
N ALA A 98 -12.52 17.24 -0.82
CA ALA A 98 -12.33 17.76 0.53
C ALA A 98 -12.44 19.31 0.62
N VAL A 99 -12.31 20.02 -0.50
CA VAL A 99 -12.53 21.48 -0.55
C VAL A 99 -14.02 21.82 -0.53
N PHE A 100 -14.87 20.95 -1.09
CA PHE A 100 -16.32 21.20 -1.23
C PHE A 100 -17.14 20.53 -0.12
N ASP A 101 -16.73 19.34 0.32
CA ASP A 101 -17.37 18.59 1.41
C ASP A 101 -16.37 17.63 2.05
N GLN A 102 -16.17 17.79 3.36
CA GLN A 102 -15.18 17.00 4.12
C GLN A 102 -15.56 15.52 4.29
N SER A 103 -16.76 15.11 3.89
CA SER A 103 -17.30 13.77 4.13
C SER A 103 -17.00 12.74 3.05
N LEU A 104 -16.45 13.15 1.88
CA LEU A 104 -16.47 12.31 0.67
C LEU A 104 -15.12 11.64 0.31
N TRP A 105 -15.19 10.32 0.09
CA TRP A 105 -14.36 9.51 -0.81
C TRP A 105 -12.87 9.38 -0.50
N GLY A 106 -12.47 9.35 0.76
CA GLY A 106 -11.09 9.04 1.11
C GLY A 106 -10.97 7.97 2.18
N PHE A 107 -9.78 7.46 2.34
CA PHE A 107 -9.41 6.58 3.45
C PHE A 107 -8.13 7.10 4.12
N VAL A 108 -7.92 6.69 5.38
CA VAL A 108 -6.70 7.02 6.10
C VAL A 108 -5.50 6.49 5.31
N GLY A 109 -4.49 7.33 5.12
CA GLY A 109 -3.28 6.94 4.37
C GLY A 109 -3.37 7.03 2.85
N VAL A 110 -4.49 7.53 2.25
CA VAL A 110 -4.67 7.60 0.78
C VAL A 110 -3.49 8.25 0.07
N SER A 111 -2.97 9.35 0.58
CA SER A 111 -1.83 10.03 -0.05
C SER A 111 -0.59 9.15 -0.08
N TYR A 112 -0.30 8.49 1.04
CA TYR A 112 0.87 7.66 1.19
C TYR A 112 0.82 6.41 0.30
N VAL A 113 -0.31 5.71 0.33
CA VAL A 113 -0.54 4.52 -0.51
C VAL A 113 -0.49 4.87 -1.99
N THR A 114 -1.02 6.06 -2.37
CA THR A 114 -0.94 6.56 -3.75
C THR A 114 0.51 6.78 -4.17
N PHE A 115 1.34 7.43 -3.36
CA PHE A 115 2.74 7.63 -3.69
C PHE A 115 3.52 6.32 -3.82
N LYS A 116 3.27 5.35 -2.96
CA LYS A 116 3.85 4.00 -3.10
C LYS A 116 3.43 3.33 -4.41
N ALA A 117 2.15 3.42 -4.78
CA ALA A 117 1.67 2.85 -6.04
C ALA A 117 2.29 3.53 -7.27
N VAL A 118 2.38 4.88 -7.26
CA VAL A 118 3.03 5.66 -8.33
C VAL A 118 4.52 5.30 -8.44
N GLN A 119 5.20 5.11 -7.31
CA GLN A 119 6.59 4.68 -7.31
C GLN A 119 6.78 3.35 -8.07
N VAL A 120 5.92 2.35 -7.83
CA VAL A 120 5.99 1.08 -8.57
C VAL A 120 5.72 1.30 -10.06
N VAL A 121 4.78 2.19 -10.44
CA VAL A 121 4.53 2.55 -11.85
C VAL A 121 5.80 3.12 -12.50
N ILE A 122 6.52 4.01 -11.80
CA ILE A 122 7.78 4.59 -12.29
C ILE A 122 8.86 3.50 -12.40
N GLU A 123 9.05 2.67 -11.39
CA GLU A 123 10.07 1.63 -11.38
C GLU A 123 9.83 0.56 -12.46
N VAL A 124 8.57 0.26 -12.79
CA VAL A 124 8.21 -0.61 -13.92
C VAL A 124 8.52 0.07 -15.26
N HIS A 125 8.23 1.38 -15.39
CA HIS A 125 8.57 2.13 -16.60
C HIS A 125 10.07 2.19 -16.84
N ASP A 126 10.85 2.39 -15.79
CA ASP A 126 12.30 2.46 -15.83
C ASP A 126 12.96 1.08 -16.02
N GLY A 127 12.16 0.00 -16.03
CA GLY A 127 12.64 -1.37 -16.20
C GLY A 127 13.35 -1.92 -14.97
N LEU A 128 13.16 -1.31 -13.80
CA LEU A 128 13.76 -1.73 -12.53
C LEU A 128 13.06 -2.93 -11.90
N ILE A 129 11.77 -3.13 -12.23
CA ILE A 129 10.95 -4.25 -11.76
C ILE A 129 10.44 -4.99 -13.01
N PRO A 130 10.92 -6.22 -13.27
CA PRO A 130 10.39 -7.04 -14.33
C PRO A 130 8.99 -7.55 -13.99
N ARG A 131 8.21 -7.89 -15.03
CA ARG A 131 6.80 -8.32 -14.85
C ARG A 131 6.66 -9.55 -13.96
N GLU A 132 7.65 -10.42 -14.00
CA GLU A 132 7.70 -11.69 -13.26
C GLU A 132 7.78 -11.46 -11.74
N GLU A 133 8.39 -10.36 -11.32
CA GLU A 133 8.53 -9.96 -9.92
C GLU A 133 7.31 -9.20 -9.39
N LEU A 134 6.32 -8.90 -10.23
CA LEU A 134 5.07 -8.24 -9.83
C LEU A 134 4.07 -9.24 -9.24
N GLY A 135 4.48 -10.04 -8.27
CA GLY A 135 3.59 -10.94 -7.52
C GLY A 135 2.44 -10.19 -6.85
N LEU A 136 1.27 -10.85 -6.73
CA LEU A 136 0.12 -10.24 -6.05
C LEU A 136 0.41 -10.05 -4.56
N GLU A 137 1.05 -11.04 -3.94
CA GLU A 137 1.38 -10.99 -2.51
C GLU A 137 2.38 -9.87 -2.21
N ASP A 138 3.44 -9.74 -3.01
CA ASP A 138 4.45 -8.70 -2.84
C ASP A 138 3.87 -7.32 -3.03
N TRP A 139 2.98 -7.17 -4.04
CA TRP A 139 2.22 -5.94 -4.26
C TRP A 139 1.37 -5.57 -3.05
N LEU A 140 0.57 -6.53 -2.54
CA LEU A 140 -0.29 -6.28 -1.39
C LEU A 140 0.53 -6.00 -0.14
N TYR A 141 1.59 -6.78 0.10
CA TYR A 141 2.47 -6.59 1.25
C TYR A 141 3.13 -5.22 1.21
N PHE A 142 3.72 -4.84 0.07
CA PHE A 142 4.33 -3.51 -0.09
C PHE A 142 3.33 -2.38 0.14
N LEU A 143 2.15 -2.46 -0.49
CA LEU A 143 1.18 -1.37 -0.47
C LEU A 143 0.50 -1.21 0.89
N LEU A 144 0.13 -2.34 1.51
CA LEU A 144 -0.66 -2.40 2.74
C LEU A 144 0.20 -2.54 4.00
N PHE A 145 1.53 -2.53 3.88
CA PHE A 145 2.42 -2.69 5.04
C PHE A 145 2.11 -1.66 6.12
N PHE A 146 1.50 -2.14 7.21
CA PHE A 146 0.89 -1.30 8.23
C PHE A 146 1.84 -0.30 8.88
N PRO A 147 3.09 -0.66 9.26
CA PRO A 147 4.01 0.30 9.88
C PRO A 147 4.28 1.53 9.02
N GLN A 148 4.15 1.40 7.70
CA GLN A 148 4.36 2.47 6.73
C GLN A 148 3.06 3.01 6.14
N PHE A 149 1.89 2.57 6.61
CA PHE A 149 0.61 2.90 5.97
C PHE A 149 0.20 4.37 6.16
N SER A 150 0.46 4.93 7.33
CA SER A 150 0.05 6.31 7.68
C SER A 150 1.18 7.33 7.63
N SER A 151 2.39 6.90 7.96
CA SER A 151 3.56 7.76 8.01
C SER A 151 4.81 6.90 8.16
N GLY A 152 5.77 7.05 7.29
CA GLY A 152 7.03 6.33 7.36
C GLY A 152 7.93 6.73 6.20
N PRO A 153 9.20 6.40 6.21
CA PRO A 153 10.05 6.58 5.04
C PRO A 153 9.46 5.81 3.87
N ILE A 154 9.33 6.46 2.72
CA ILE A 154 8.94 5.77 1.47
C ILE A 154 10.15 4.94 1.09
N ASP A 155 10.11 3.64 1.42
CA ASP A 155 11.13 2.72 1.00
C ASP A 155 10.97 2.40 -0.49
N ARG A 156 12.08 2.15 -1.17
CA ARG A 156 12.02 1.76 -2.59
C ARG A 156 11.41 0.38 -2.70
N SER A 157 10.41 0.21 -3.57
CA SER A 157 9.69 -1.04 -3.72
C SER A 157 10.64 -2.22 -4.03
N ARG A 158 11.66 -1.98 -4.85
CA ARG A 158 12.71 -2.95 -5.16
C ARG A 158 13.46 -3.44 -3.92
N ARG A 159 13.85 -2.53 -3.02
CA ARG A 159 14.52 -2.91 -1.78
C ARG A 159 13.58 -3.69 -0.87
N PHE A 160 12.35 -3.23 -0.74
CA PHE A 160 11.32 -3.91 0.04
C PHE A 160 11.06 -5.34 -0.46
N PHE A 161 10.98 -5.53 -1.79
CA PHE A 161 10.81 -6.86 -2.38
C PHE A 161 12.03 -7.76 -2.15
N ALA A 162 13.26 -7.22 -2.25
CA ALA A 162 14.48 -7.97 -1.98
C ALA A 162 14.59 -8.40 -0.51
N ASP A 163 14.17 -7.55 0.44
CA ASP A 163 14.22 -7.83 1.87
C ASP A 163 13.07 -8.77 2.32
N ALA A 164 12.02 -8.92 1.49
CA ALA A 164 10.86 -9.78 1.78
C ALA A 164 11.08 -11.25 1.40
N HIS A 165 12.09 -11.55 0.59
CA HIS A 165 12.48 -12.89 0.12
C HIS A 165 13.78 -13.36 0.75
#